data_1642c7c316f0bc7590fffb74d355dfac
#
_entry.id   1642c7c316f0bc7590fffb74d355dfac
#
_cell.length_a   1.000
_cell.length_b   1.000
_cell.length_c   1.000
_cell.angle_alpha   90.00
_cell.angle_beta   90.00
_cell.angle_gamma   90.00
#
_symmetry.space_group_name_H-M   'P 1'
#
loop_
_entity.id
_entity.type
_entity.pdbx_description
1 polymer ?
#
loop_
_entity_poly.entity_id
_entity_poly.type
_entity_poly.pdbx_seq_one_letter_code
_entity_poly.pdbx_strand_id
1 'polypeptide(L)' 'MKRQRRNDFFVGQVADRLAKARRRHNLTQEVVRFDTGLNVGRIEAGCSDITLSTLADLCDYYDISPGELFQDLSLIHI' A
#
# COMPACT_ATOMS: atom_id res chain seq x y z
N MET A 1 -2.23 -24.56 -17.50
CA MET A 1 -2.87 -23.35 -16.99
C MET A 1 -1.85 -22.36 -16.47
N LYS A 2 -2.03 -21.12 -16.85
CA LYS A 2 -1.12 -20.10 -16.40
C LYS A 2 -1.42 -19.64 -14.97
N ARG A 3 -0.40 -19.58 -14.15
CA ARG A 3 -0.55 -19.08 -12.80
C ARG A 3 -0.43 -17.56 -12.81
N GLN A 4 -1.31 -16.91 -12.09
CA GLN A 4 -1.23 -15.49 -11.88
C GLN A 4 -0.04 -15.15 -11.01
N ARG A 5 0.77 -14.19 -11.43
CA ARG A 5 1.97 -13.82 -10.69
C ARG A 5 1.70 -12.86 -9.57
N ARG A 6 0.61 -12.11 -9.69
CA ARG A 6 0.28 -11.08 -8.74
C ARG A 6 -1.21 -11.15 -8.43
N ASN A 7 -1.53 -11.03 -7.18
CA ASN A 7 -2.91 -10.94 -6.76
C ASN A 7 -3.33 -9.47 -6.82
N ASP A 8 -3.87 -9.05 -7.94
CA ASP A 8 -4.24 -7.65 -8.17
C ASP A 8 -5.30 -7.16 -7.19
N PHE A 9 -6.21 -8.03 -6.82
CA PHE A 9 -7.28 -7.66 -5.91
C PHE A 9 -6.70 -7.34 -4.52
N PHE A 10 -5.82 -8.19 -4.03
CA PHE A 10 -5.19 -7.97 -2.73
C PHE A 10 -4.28 -6.74 -2.75
N VAL A 11 -3.45 -6.63 -3.78
CA VAL A 11 -2.54 -5.49 -3.92
C VAL A 11 -3.32 -4.18 -3.98
N GLY A 12 -4.44 -4.17 -4.69
CA GLY A 12 -5.29 -2.99 -4.78
C GLY A 12 -5.87 -2.57 -3.45
N GLN A 13 -6.27 -3.55 -2.63
CA GLN A 13 -6.77 -3.24 -1.29
C GLN A 13 -5.68 -2.64 -0.41
N VAL A 14 -4.49 -3.21 -0.45
CA VAL A 14 -3.36 -2.69 0.32
C VAL A 14 -3.03 -1.27 -0.13
N ALA A 15 -3.00 -1.04 -1.43
CA ALA A 15 -2.74 0.30 -1.99
C ALA A 15 -3.77 1.31 -1.48
N ASP A 16 -5.04 0.92 -1.46
CA ASP A 16 -6.11 1.78 -0.97
C ASP A 16 -5.95 2.11 0.51
N ARG A 17 -5.57 1.10 1.32
CA ARG A 17 -5.34 1.30 2.74
C ARG A 17 -4.17 2.25 3.00
N LEU A 18 -3.11 2.14 2.20
CA LEU A 18 -1.98 3.05 2.31
C LEU A 18 -2.37 4.47 1.94
N ALA A 19 -3.18 4.64 0.90
CA ALA A 19 -3.66 5.96 0.51
C ALA A 19 -4.51 6.58 1.62
N LYS A 20 -5.36 5.78 2.25
CA LYS A 20 -6.18 6.26 3.36
C LYS A 20 -5.34 6.67 4.56
N ALA A 21 -4.29 5.90 4.87
CA ALA A 21 -3.38 6.24 5.96
C ALA A 21 -2.69 7.58 5.68
N ARG A 22 -2.23 7.77 4.43
CA ARG A 22 -1.62 9.03 4.02
C ARG A 22 -2.57 10.20 4.22
N ARG A 23 -3.81 10.04 3.77
CA ARG A 23 -4.80 11.12 3.86
C ARG A 23 -5.15 11.45 5.30
N ARG A 24 -5.15 10.47 6.17
CA ARG A 24 -5.41 10.70 7.60
C ARG A 24 -4.38 11.63 8.23
N HIS A 25 -3.17 11.61 7.71
CA HIS A 25 -2.11 12.49 8.18
C HIS A 25 -2.06 13.81 7.41
N ASN A 26 -3.01 14.04 6.52
CA ASN A 26 -3.07 15.24 5.68
C ASN A 26 -1.81 15.44 4.85
N LEU A 27 -1.25 14.34 4.37
CA LEU A 27 -0.03 14.37 3.57
C LEU A 27 -0.36 14.17 2.10
N THR A 28 0.37 14.88 1.23
CA THR A 28 0.25 14.67 -0.20
C THR A 28 1.20 13.55 -0.64
N GLN A 29 0.94 12.97 -1.81
CA GLN A 29 1.84 11.98 -2.37
C GLN A 29 3.25 12.54 -2.57
N GLU A 30 3.34 13.81 -2.96
CA GLU A 30 4.63 14.47 -3.18
C GLU A 30 5.47 14.55 -1.92
N VAL A 31 4.84 14.92 -0.82
CA VAL A 31 5.55 15.04 0.47
C VAL A 31 6.07 13.68 0.91
N VAL A 32 5.24 12.65 0.82
CA VAL A 32 5.66 11.31 1.23
C VAL A 32 6.77 10.80 0.33
N ARG A 33 6.66 11.04 -0.97
CA ARG A 33 7.70 10.67 -1.92
C ARG A 33 9.02 11.36 -1.60
N PHE A 34 8.98 12.64 -1.27
CA PHE A 34 10.17 13.39 -0.90
C PHE A 34 10.80 12.81 0.35
N ASP A 35 9.98 12.52 1.37
CA ASP A 35 10.48 12.04 2.66
C ASP A 35 11.01 10.60 2.60
N THR A 36 10.37 9.74 1.83
CA THR A 36 10.69 8.30 1.83
C THR A 36 11.50 7.86 0.61
N GLY A 37 11.49 8.63 -0.46
CA GLY A 37 12.11 8.23 -1.72
C GLY A 37 11.31 7.18 -2.49
N LEU A 38 10.11 6.86 -2.03
CA LEU A 38 9.27 5.83 -2.65
C LEU A 38 8.33 6.46 -3.68
N ASN A 39 8.02 5.70 -4.74
CA ASN A 39 7.07 6.17 -5.74
C ASN A 39 5.64 5.91 -5.24
N VAL A 40 5.17 6.81 -4.41
CA VAL A 40 3.88 6.68 -3.71
C VAL A 40 2.72 6.67 -4.69
N GLY A 41 2.79 7.48 -5.74
CA GLY A 41 1.73 7.52 -6.74
C GLY A 41 1.53 6.15 -7.41
N ARG A 42 2.63 5.49 -7.76
CA ARG A 42 2.58 4.19 -8.38
C ARG A 42 2.09 3.10 -7.41
N ILE A 43 2.53 3.20 -6.17
CA ILE A 43 2.10 2.27 -5.12
C ILE A 43 0.59 2.38 -4.90
N GLU A 44 0.09 3.60 -4.75
CA GLU A 44 -1.33 3.82 -4.47
C GLU A 44 -2.22 3.52 -5.67
N ALA A 45 -1.66 3.56 -6.86
CA ALA A 45 -2.41 3.18 -8.06
C ALA A 45 -2.57 1.66 -8.19
N GLY A 46 -1.88 0.88 -7.38
CA GLY A 46 -1.92 -0.57 -7.47
C GLY A 46 -1.23 -1.12 -8.70
N CYS A 47 -0.33 -0.32 -9.30
CA CYS A 47 0.31 -0.69 -10.57
C CYS A 47 1.50 -1.62 -10.40
N SER A 48 2.02 -1.76 -9.19
CA SER A 48 3.19 -2.60 -8.96
C SER A 48 3.06 -3.32 -7.64
N ASP A 49 3.76 -4.44 -7.56
CA ASP A 49 3.85 -5.16 -6.30
C ASP A 49 4.54 -4.30 -5.26
N ILE A 50 4.16 -4.50 -4.01
CA ILE A 50 4.74 -3.81 -2.89
C ILE A 50 5.59 -4.81 -2.13
N THR A 51 6.88 -4.52 -1.99
CA THR A 51 7.75 -5.40 -1.22
C THR A 51 7.43 -5.26 0.26
N LEU A 52 7.78 -6.27 1.03
CA LEU A 52 7.57 -6.20 2.47
C LEU A 52 8.37 -5.07 3.10
N SER A 53 9.56 -4.80 2.60
CA SER A 53 10.37 -3.69 3.10
C SER A 53 9.70 -2.35 2.87
N THR A 54 9.19 -2.14 1.65
CA THR A 54 8.46 -0.91 1.32
C THR A 54 7.22 -0.77 2.19
N LEU A 55 6.50 -1.87 2.38
CA LEU A 55 5.31 -1.87 3.22
C LEU A 55 5.65 -1.50 4.66
N ALA A 56 6.72 -2.08 5.19
CA ALA A 56 7.17 -1.78 6.54
C ALA A 56 7.56 -0.32 6.69
N ASP A 57 8.26 0.22 5.70
CA ASP A 57 8.67 1.62 5.71
C ASP A 57 7.46 2.56 5.74
N LEU A 58 6.45 2.25 4.94
CA LEU A 58 5.24 3.09 4.90
C LEU A 58 4.41 2.95 6.17
N CYS A 59 4.30 1.75 6.72
CA CYS A 59 3.61 1.56 7.99
C CYS A 59 4.28 2.36 9.10
N ASP A 60 5.61 2.34 9.13
CA ASP A 60 6.37 3.11 10.10
C ASP A 60 6.17 4.61 9.89
N TYR A 61 6.24 5.04 8.65
CA TYR A 61 6.09 6.45 8.30
C TYR A 61 4.70 6.99 8.67
N TYR A 62 3.67 6.19 8.41
CA TYR A 62 2.28 6.59 8.71
C TYR A 62 1.85 6.26 10.13
N ASP A 63 2.73 5.67 10.92
CA ASP A 63 2.43 5.28 12.31
C ASP A 63 1.21 4.37 12.39
N ILE A 64 1.21 3.33 11.57
CA ILE A 64 0.14 2.35 11.55
C ILE A 64 0.74 0.95 11.60
N SER A 65 0.13 0.07 12.37
CA SER A 65 0.65 -1.29 12.48
C SER A 65 0.26 -2.11 11.24
N PRO A 66 1.08 -3.10 10.87
CA PRO A 66 0.69 -4.01 9.79
C PRO A 66 -0.65 -4.70 10.06
N GLY A 67 -0.96 -5.00 11.32
CA GLY A 67 -2.25 -5.59 11.67
C GLY A 67 -3.42 -4.70 11.30
N GLU A 68 -3.28 -3.40 11.56
CA GLU A 68 -4.30 -2.44 11.16
C GLU A 68 -4.45 -2.36 9.65
N LEU A 69 -3.32 -2.35 8.96
CA LEU A 69 -3.32 -2.23 7.51
C LEU A 69 -4.00 -3.41 6.85
N PHE A 70 -3.82 -4.61 7.39
CA PHE A 70 -4.36 -5.85 6.81
C PHE A 70 -5.70 -6.26 7.37
N GLN A 71 -6.27 -5.49 8.26
CA GLN A 71 -7.54 -5.86 8.90
C GLN A 71 -8.65 -5.98 7.86
N ASP A 72 -9.35 -7.12 7.87
CA ASP A 72 -10.49 -7.37 6.98
C ASP A 72 -10.18 -7.33 5.49
N LEU A 73 -8.94 -7.60 5.11
CA LEU A 73 -8.60 -7.74 3.71
C LEU A 73 -9.00 -9.11 3.18
N SER A 74 -9.37 -9.16 1.91
CA SER A 74 -9.72 -10.40 1.23
C SER A 74 -8.66 -10.76 0.21
N LEU A 75 -8.41 -12.07 0.07
CA LEU A 75 -7.50 -12.56 -0.98
C LEU A 75 -8.26 -12.92 -2.25
N ILE A 76 -9.56 -13.16 -2.11
CA ILE A 76 -10.40 -13.63 -3.19
C ILE A 76 -11.49 -12.60 -3.47
N HIS A 77 -11.65 -12.28 -4.75
CA HIS A 77 -12.75 -11.44 -5.18
C HIS A 77 -13.94 -12.31 -5.48
N ILE A 78 -14.95 -12.22 -4.66
CA ILE A 78 -16.17 -13.01 -4.80
C ILE A 78 -17.24 -12.19 -5.49
#